data_d96fab2dc6d8e41b4e3d0e2a01236686
#
_entry.id   d96fab2dc6d8e41b4e3d0e2a01236686
#
_cell.length_a   1.000
_cell.length_b   1.000
_cell.length_c   1.000
_cell.angle_alpha   90.00
_cell.angle_beta   90.00
_cell.angle_gamma   90.00
#
_symmetry.space_group_name_H-M   'P 1'
#
loop_
_entity.id
_entity.type
_entity.pdbx_description
1 polymer ?
#
loop_
_entity_poly.entity_id
_entity_poly.type
_entity_poly.pdbx_seq_one_letter_code
_entity_poly.pdbx_strand_id
1 'polypeptide(L)'
;SNGVITVDEDGNLKSINTSAEKIVKISSEENLGKPLSDVLDEQNSWLVDQVNKVRETGETENLEDADLITGDGSQVSANIALQPMISGEGENIGALILVEDISSEKRVRSTMSRYMDPQLANQLLEEGDGQAMLGGKAAEATVLFTDIRSFTTIAEALGPQDTVSMLNEYFEIMVACITDAGGMLDKFIGDAMM
;
A
#
# COMPACT_ATOMS: atom_id res chain seq x y z
N SER A 1 11.37 -9.85 2.40
CA SER A 1 11.72 -10.85 3.46
C SER A 1 10.61 -10.87 4.49
N ASN A 2 10.04 -12.05 4.76
CA ASN A 2 8.91 -12.16 5.68
C ASN A 2 9.38 -12.19 7.14
N GLY A 3 8.73 -11.36 7.97
CA GLY A 3 8.82 -11.42 9.42
C GLY A 3 8.03 -12.62 9.95
N VAL A 4 8.58 -13.30 10.94
CA VAL A 4 7.95 -14.44 11.61
C VAL A 4 7.96 -14.20 13.11
N ILE A 5 6.77 -14.24 13.72
CA ILE A 5 6.57 -14.12 15.15
C ILE A 5 5.73 -15.32 15.61
N THR A 6 6.08 -15.91 16.74
CA THR A 6 5.24 -16.96 17.34
C THR A 6 4.87 -16.58 18.77
N VAL A 7 3.65 -16.91 19.14
CA VAL A 7 3.16 -16.83 20.51
C VAL A 7 2.81 -18.22 21.02
N ASP A 8 2.91 -18.43 22.32
CA ASP A 8 2.52 -19.68 22.98
C ASP A 8 1.00 -19.77 23.22
N GLU A 9 0.56 -20.83 23.89
CA GLU A 9 -0.84 -21.07 24.26
C GLU A 9 -1.44 -20.00 25.16
N ASP A 10 -0.62 -19.26 25.91
CA ASP A 10 -1.03 -18.15 26.79
C ASP A 10 -1.00 -16.79 26.07
N GLY A 11 -0.47 -16.73 24.83
CA GLY A 11 -0.33 -15.49 24.05
C GLY A 11 0.94 -14.73 24.35
N ASN A 12 1.94 -15.35 24.99
CA ASN A 12 3.23 -14.74 25.24
C ASN A 12 4.14 -14.90 24.00
N LEU A 13 4.98 -13.91 23.75
CA LEU A 13 5.97 -13.94 22.68
C LEU A 13 6.96 -15.09 22.87
N LYS A 14 6.96 -16.07 21.98
CA LYS A 14 7.82 -17.25 22.04
C LYS A 14 9.05 -17.12 21.17
N SER A 15 8.90 -16.59 19.96
CA SER A 15 10.00 -16.30 19.06
C SER A 15 9.68 -15.15 18.10
N ILE A 16 10.75 -14.50 17.66
CA ILE A 16 10.68 -13.48 16.61
C ILE A 16 11.95 -13.61 15.77
N ASN A 17 11.82 -13.65 14.45
CA ASN A 17 13.00 -13.71 13.58
C ASN A 17 13.57 -12.32 13.31
N THR A 18 14.81 -12.25 12.84
CA THR A 18 15.51 -11.00 12.53
C THR A 18 14.77 -10.11 11.53
N SER A 19 14.01 -10.71 10.61
CA SER A 19 13.19 -9.93 9.66
C SER A 19 12.02 -9.25 10.38
N ALA A 20 11.33 -9.96 11.27
CA ALA A 20 10.25 -9.37 12.07
C ALA A 20 10.79 -8.28 13.01
N GLU A 21 11.93 -8.50 13.68
CA GLU A 21 12.56 -7.47 14.53
C GLU A 21 12.80 -6.17 13.75
N LYS A 22 13.25 -6.26 12.50
CA LYS A 22 13.46 -5.09 11.64
C LYS A 22 12.16 -4.42 11.19
N ILE A 23 11.12 -5.21 10.89
CA ILE A 23 9.83 -4.69 10.42
C ILE A 23 9.09 -4.02 11.59
N VAL A 24 8.91 -4.74 12.70
CA VAL A 24 8.13 -4.24 13.84
C VAL A 24 8.97 -3.42 14.83
N LYS A 25 10.29 -3.40 14.68
CA LYS A 25 11.26 -2.68 15.52
C LYS A 25 11.15 -3.02 17.00
N ILE A 26 11.03 -4.30 17.29
CA ILE A 26 10.93 -4.88 18.63
C ILE A 26 12.08 -5.86 18.80
N SER A 27 12.85 -5.74 19.90
CA SER A 27 13.95 -6.65 20.22
C SER A 27 13.45 -7.96 20.83
N SER A 28 13.92 -9.10 20.31
CA SER A 28 13.65 -10.42 20.89
C SER A 28 14.20 -10.54 22.32
N GLU A 29 15.43 -10.08 22.57
CA GLU A 29 16.11 -10.22 23.86
C GLU A 29 15.34 -9.59 25.02
N GLU A 30 14.65 -8.47 24.75
CA GLU A 30 13.90 -7.73 25.76
C GLU A 30 12.46 -8.21 25.96
N ASN A 31 11.90 -8.91 24.98
CA ASN A 31 10.45 -9.14 24.92
C ASN A 31 10.02 -10.61 24.92
N LEU A 32 10.95 -11.57 24.79
CA LEU A 32 10.62 -12.99 24.87
C LEU A 32 9.96 -13.34 26.22
N GLY A 33 8.86 -14.09 26.16
CA GLY A 33 8.07 -14.52 27.31
C GLY A 33 7.08 -13.49 27.86
N LYS A 34 7.05 -12.27 27.31
CA LYS A 34 6.03 -11.27 27.69
C LYS A 34 4.73 -11.48 26.90
N PRO A 35 3.57 -11.12 27.48
CA PRO A 35 2.32 -11.08 26.74
C PRO A 35 2.45 -10.23 25.46
N LEU A 36 1.87 -10.68 24.35
CA LEU A 36 1.92 -9.93 23.07
C LEU A 36 1.32 -8.53 23.21
N SER A 37 0.33 -8.36 24.11
CA SER A 37 -0.28 -7.06 24.45
C SER A 37 0.71 -6.06 25.08
N ASP A 38 1.74 -6.55 25.76
CA ASP A 38 2.73 -5.71 26.42
C ASP A 38 3.93 -5.41 25.50
N VAL A 39 4.05 -6.20 24.44
CA VAL A 39 5.13 -6.10 23.44
C VAL A 39 4.76 -5.16 22.29
N LEU A 40 3.52 -5.20 21.87
CA LEU A 40 3.02 -4.33 20.80
C LEU A 40 2.52 -3.00 21.36
N ASP A 41 2.60 -1.95 20.54
CA ASP A 41 1.99 -0.66 20.85
C ASP A 41 0.47 -0.80 21.07
N GLU A 42 -0.12 -0.02 21.96
CA GLU A 42 -1.55 -0.03 22.31
C GLU A 42 -2.43 0.16 21.05
N GLN A 43 -1.97 0.91 20.06
CA GLN A 43 -2.67 1.10 18.79
C GLN A 43 -2.76 -0.18 17.94
N ASN A 44 -1.96 -1.20 18.26
CA ASN A 44 -2.01 -2.53 17.64
C ASN A 44 -2.85 -3.55 18.43
N SER A 45 -3.66 -3.12 19.40
CA SER A 45 -4.52 -4.01 20.19
C SER A 45 -5.43 -4.88 19.32
N TRP A 46 -5.88 -4.35 18.19
CA TRP A 46 -6.64 -5.10 17.19
C TRP A 46 -5.91 -6.36 16.68
N LEU A 47 -4.59 -6.31 16.53
CA LEU A 47 -3.79 -7.47 16.11
C LEU A 47 -3.74 -8.52 17.23
N VAL A 48 -3.60 -8.10 18.48
CA VAL A 48 -3.66 -8.99 19.65
C VAL A 48 -5.00 -9.71 19.70
N ASP A 49 -6.11 -9.00 19.46
CA ASP A 49 -7.46 -9.60 19.42
C ASP A 49 -7.58 -10.63 18.28
N GLN A 50 -7.06 -10.36 17.09
CA GLN A 50 -7.04 -11.31 15.99
C GLN A 50 -6.18 -12.55 16.28
N VAL A 51 -5.02 -12.38 16.91
CA VAL A 51 -4.16 -13.50 17.34
C VAL A 51 -4.90 -14.39 18.37
N ASN A 52 -5.57 -13.78 19.33
CA ASN A 52 -6.37 -14.51 20.32
C ASN A 52 -7.52 -15.28 19.65
N LYS A 53 -8.23 -14.65 18.72
CA LYS A 53 -9.28 -15.30 17.93
C LYS A 53 -8.76 -16.54 17.18
N VAL A 54 -7.63 -16.43 16.49
CA VAL A 54 -6.99 -17.54 15.77
C VAL A 54 -6.60 -18.68 16.73
N ARG A 55 -6.10 -18.35 17.91
CA ARG A 55 -5.77 -19.33 18.96
C ARG A 55 -7.01 -20.05 19.50
N GLU A 56 -8.12 -19.34 19.66
CA GLU A 56 -9.38 -19.90 20.18
C GLU A 56 -10.13 -20.71 19.13
N THR A 57 -10.21 -20.22 17.90
CA THR A 57 -11.01 -20.87 16.83
C THR A 57 -10.25 -21.95 16.07
N GLY A 58 -8.91 -21.86 16.03
CA GLY A 58 -8.08 -22.71 15.18
C GLY A 58 -8.18 -22.38 13.68
N GLU A 59 -8.76 -21.24 13.32
CA GLU A 59 -8.92 -20.81 11.93
C GLU A 59 -7.81 -19.82 11.54
N THR A 60 -7.31 -19.95 10.31
CA THR A 60 -6.33 -19.02 9.75
C THR A 60 -7.00 -17.70 9.38
N GLU A 61 -6.34 -16.57 9.63
CA GLU A 61 -6.79 -15.23 9.25
C GLU A 61 -5.75 -14.54 8.38
N ASN A 62 -6.18 -13.83 7.33
CA ASN A 62 -5.31 -13.03 6.48
C ASN A 62 -5.78 -11.57 6.50
N LEU A 63 -4.87 -10.68 6.82
CA LEU A 63 -5.11 -9.24 6.95
C LEU A 63 -4.26 -8.55 5.90
N GLU A 64 -4.90 -8.06 4.85
CA GLU A 64 -4.23 -7.34 3.78
C GLU A 64 -4.18 -5.85 4.09
N ASP A 65 -3.04 -5.23 3.74
CA ASP A 65 -2.85 -3.78 3.82
C ASP A 65 -3.11 -3.19 5.21
N ALA A 66 -2.72 -3.91 6.26
CA ALA A 66 -2.86 -3.48 7.63
C ALA A 66 -1.76 -2.47 8.02
N ASP A 67 -2.14 -1.43 8.75
CA ASP A 67 -1.20 -0.46 9.29
C ASP A 67 -0.78 -0.86 10.71
N LEU A 68 0.54 -1.07 10.91
CA LEU A 68 1.13 -1.39 12.20
C LEU A 68 1.94 -0.21 12.73
N ILE A 69 1.81 0.07 14.00
CA ILE A 69 2.71 0.97 14.72
C ILE A 69 3.88 0.16 15.26
N THR A 70 5.08 0.53 14.86
CA THR A 70 6.32 -0.17 15.24
C THR A 70 6.82 0.27 16.61
N GLY A 71 7.74 -0.48 17.21
CA GLY A 71 8.28 -0.21 18.56
C GLY A 71 8.96 1.16 18.72
N ASP A 72 9.33 1.83 17.64
CA ASP A 72 9.82 3.22 17.66
C ASP A 72 8.74 4.27 17.36
N GLY A 73 7.46 3.87 17.29
CA GLY A 73 6.33 4.75 17.02
C GLY A 73 6.13 5.11 15.54
N SER A 74 6.92 4.56 14.62
CA SER A 74 6.68 4.75 13.18
C SER A 74 5.59 3.79 12.70
N GLN A 75 4.99 4.10 11.54
CA GLN A 75 3.96 3.27 10.91
C GLN A 75 4.54 2.48 9.75
N VAL A 76 4.14 1.22 9.65
CA VAL A 76 4.46 0.33 8.54
C VAL A 76 3.16 -0.26 7.98
N SER A 77 3.04 -0.33 6.66
CA SER A 77 1.93 -1.07 6.02
C SER A 77 2.38 -2.50 5.74
N ALA A 78 1.59 -3.46 6.18
CA ALA A 78 1.95 -4.88 6.10
C ALA A 78 0.77 -5.76 5.67
N ASN A 79 1.09 -6.85 4.96
CA ASN A 79 0.21 -8.01 4.88
C ASN A 79 0.56 -8.94 6.05
N ILE A 80 -0.47 -9.40 6.76
CA ILE A 80 -0.30 -10.24 7.96
C ILE A 80 -1.11 -11.51 7.78
N ALA A 81 -0.44 -12.67 7.91
CA ALA A 81 -1.13 -13.96 7.98
C ALA A 81 -0.98 -14.53 9.39
N LEU A 82 -2.10 -14.92 9.98
CA LEU A 82 -2.20 -15.52 11.30
C LEU A 82 -2.60 -16.98 11.16
N GLN A 83 -1.82 -17.89 11.72
CA GLN A 83 -2.07 -19.32 11.65
C GLN A 83 -2.01 -19.96 13.04
N PRO A 84 -2.95 -20.86 13.37
CA PRO A 84 -2.88 -21.63 14.62
C PRO A 84 -1.68 -22.57 14.58
N MET A 85 -1.00 -22.75 15.68
CA MET A 85 0.02 -23.77 15.85
C MET A 85 -0.61 -24.97 16.58
N ILE A 86 -0.69 -26.10 15.90
CA ILE A 86 -1.33 -27.32 16.42
C ILE A 86 -0.25 -28.37 16.69
N SER A 87 -0.32 -29.01 17.85
CA SER A 87 0.55 -30.12 18.21
C SER A 87 0.21 -31.38 17.40
N GLY A 88 1.09 -32.40 17.42
CA GLY A 88 0.81 -33.69 16.79
C GLY A 88 -0.39 -34.45 17.40
N GLU A 89 -0.85 -34.04 18.56
CA GLU A 89 -2.02 -34.58 19.27
C GLU A 89 -3.31 -33.79 19.02
N GLY A 90 -3.22 -32.70 18.20
CA GLY A 90 -4.34 -31.86 17.81
C GLY A 90 -4.66 -30.72 18.80
N GLU A 91 -3.81 -30.50 19.81
CA GLU A 91 -3.95 -29.40 20.77
C GLU A 91 -3.37 -28.11 20.21
N ASN A 92 -4.03 -26.97 20.48
CA ASN A 92 -3.53 -25.67 20.14
C ASN A 92 -2.37 -25.30 21.08
N ILE A 93 -1.19 -25.04 20.53
CA ILE A 93 0.05 -24.69 21.25
C ILE A 93 0.48 -23.25 21.01
N GLY A 94 -0.37 -22.44 20.38
CA GLY A 94 -0.09 -21.04 20.12
C GLY A 94 -0.51 -20.57 18.74
N ALA A 95 0.09 -19.48 18.28
CA ALA A 95 -0.14 -18.94 16.94
C ALA A 95 1.17 -18.47 16.27
N LEU A 96 1.17 -18.57 14.95
CA LEU A 96 2.20 -18.05 14.06
C LEU A 96 1.68 -16.78 13.39
N ILE A 97 2.47 -15.73 13.41
CA ILE A 97 2.21 -14.43 12.79
C ILE A 97 3.27 -14.24 11.70
N LEU A 98 2.86 -14.19 10.46
CA LEU A 98 3.70 -13.82 9.32
C LEU A 98 3.43 -12.37 8.97
N VAL A 99 4.50 -11.56 8.88
CA VAL A 99 4.40 -10.13 8.56
C VAL A 99 5.23 -9.83 7.33
N GLU A 100 4.61 -9.30 6.31
CA GLU A 100 5.26 -8.83 5.09
C GLU A 100 5.12 -7.32 4.99
N ASP A 101 6.25 -6.59 5.04
CA ASP A 101 6.26 -5.13 4.87
C ASP A 101 6.04 -4.78 3.40
N ILE A 102 4.93 -4.09 3.10
CA ILE A 102 4.55 -3.61 1.77
C ILE A 102 4.70 -2.09 1.63
N SER A 103 5.37 -1.43 2.57
CA SER A 103 5.49 0.04 2.59
C SER A 103 6.26 0.60 1.39
N SER A 104 7.22 -0.16 0.85
CA SER A 104 7.97 0.22 -0.35
C SER A 104 7.12 0.13 -1.60
N GLU A 105 6.37 -0.96 -1.75
CA GLU A 105 5.44 -1.21 -2.84
C GLU A 105 4.34 -0.15 -2.86
N LYS A 106 3.75 0.16 -1.71
CA LYS A 106 2.77 1.24 -1.56
C LYS A 106 3.32 2.60 -1.95
N ARG A 107 4.55 2.93 -1.53
CA ARG A 107 5.21 4.20 -1.90
C ARG A 107 5.45 4.30 -3.40
N VAL A 108 5.95 3.23 -4.02
CA VAL A 108 6.16 3.18 -5.47
C VAL A 108 4.82 3.34 -6.19
N ARG A 109 3.79 2.59 -5.80
CA ARG A 109 2.44 2.69 -6.36
C ARG A 109 1.84 4.09 -6.22
N SER A 110 1.93 4.69 -5.03
CA SER A 110 1.44 6.06 -4.77
C SER A 110 2.22 7.11 -5.57
N THR A 111 3.53 6.94 -5.75
CA THR A 111 4.35 7.83 -6.55
C THR A 111 4.01 7.70 -8.04
N MET A 112 3.88 6.48 -8.54
CA MET A 112 3.48 6.22 -9.92
C MET A 112 2.09 6.79 -10.22
N SER A 113 1.11 6.60 -9.34
CA SER A 113 -0.25 7.12 -9.50
C SER A 113 -0.34 8.66 -9.54
N ARG A 114 0.68 9.35 -9.07
CA ARG A 114 0.75 10.83 -9.18
C ARG A 114 1.25 11.33 -10.53
N TYR A 115 2.00 10.48 -11.25
CA TYR A 115 2.71 10.87 -12.47
C TYR A 115 2.29 10.07 -13.70
N MET A 116 1.47 9.03 -13.54
CA MET A 116 0.96 8.22 -14.65
C MET A 116 -0.44 7.68 -14.35
N ASP A 117 -1.14 7.27 -15.41
CA ASP A 117 -2.46 6.66 -15.30
C ASP A 117 -2.43 5.42 -14.39
N PRO A 118 -3.40 5.26 -13.47
CA PRO A 118 -3.46 4.12 -12.56
C PRO A 118 -3.51 2.75 -13.26
N GLN A 119 -4.10 2.67 -14.46
CA GLN A 119 -4.16 1.42 -15.23
C GLN A 119 -2.78 1.02 -15.73
N LEU A 120 -1.99 2.00 -16.21
CA LEU A 120 -0.61 1.76 -16.64
C LEU A 120 0.28 1.39 -15.46
N ALA A 121 0.12 2.08 -14.32
CA ALA A 121 0.86 1.76 -13.10
C ALA A 121 0.59 0.32 -12.63
N ASN A 122 -0.66 -0.14 -12.69
CA ASN A 122 -1.02 -1.52 -12.34
C ASN A 122 -0.43 -2.53 -13.33
N GLN A 123 -0.50 -2.29 -14.64
CA GLN A 123 0.10 -3.19 -15.65
C GLN A 123 1.61 -3.36 -15.45
N LEU A 124 2.33 -2.28 -15.14
CA LEU A 124 3.77 -2.33 -14.87
C LEU A 124 4.12 -3.10 -13.59
N LEU A 125 3.24 -3.08 -12.58
CA LEU A 125 3.42 -3.81 -11.34
C LEU A 125 3.06 -5.30 -11.48
N GLU A 126 2.07 -5.64 -12.32
CA GLU A 126 1.65 -7.03 -12.58
C GLU A 126 2.64 -7.80 -13.47
N GLU A 127 3.34 -7.14 -14.40
CA GLU A 127 4.36 -7.77 -15.28
C GLU A 127 5.67 -8.12 -14.53
N GLY A 128 5.81 -7.81 -13.25
CA GLY A 128 6.63 -8.51 -12.22
C GLY A 128 8.15 -8.62 -12.42
N ASP A 129 8.74 -8.05 -13.45
CA ASP A 129 10.18 -8.14 -13.67
C ASP A 129 10.83 -6.75 -13.54
N GLY A 130 11.46 -6.48 -12.39
CA GLY A 130 12.10 -5.19 -12.09
C GLY A 130 13.15 -4.71 -13.10
N GLN A 131 13.46 -5.48 -14.13
CA GLN A 131 14.28 -5.09 -15.27
C GLN A 131 13.46 -4.46 -16.41
N ALA A 132 12.15 -4.72 -16.50
CA ALA A 132 11.27 -4.09 -17.50
C ALA A 132 11.03 -2.60 -17.25
N MET A 133 11.21 -2.11 -16.02
CA MET A 133 11.01 -0.70 -15.66
C MET A 133 11.99 0.29 -16.36
N LEU A 134 13.10 -0.18 -16.92
CA LEU A 134 14.11 0.66 -17.59
C LEU A 134 14.13 0.53 -19.12
N GLY A 135 13.31 -0.38 -19.68
CA GLY A 135 13.22 -0.62 -21.12
C GLY A 135 11.84 -0.25 -21.66
N GLY A 136 11.77 0.78 -22.51
CA GLY A 136 10.53 1.09 -23.22
C GLY A 136 10.11 -0.04 -24.16
N LYS A 137 8.80 -0.32 -24.24
CA LYS A 137 8.22 -1.24 -25.21
C LYS A 137 7.77 -0.45 -26.43
N ALA A 138 8.21 -0.85 -27.63
CA ALA A 138 7.73 -0.24 -28.86
C ALA A 138 6.29 -0.63 -29.11
N ALA A 139 5.40 0.34 -29.27
CA ALA A 139 3.99 0.16 -29.60
C ALA A 139 3.54 1.24 -30.59
N GLU A 140 2.52 0.92 -31.39
CA GLU A 140 1.82 1.94 -32.15
C GLU A 140 0.89 2.70 -31.23
N ALA A 141 1.02 4.02 -31.20
CA ALA A 141 0.21 4.90 -30.37
C ALA A 141 -0.20 6.15 -31.14
N THR A 142 -1.40 6.65 -30.84
CA THR A 142 -1.83 7.98 -31.27
C THR A 142 -1.57 8.94 -30.13
N VAL A 143 -0.81 10.01 -30.39
CA VAL A 143 -0.55 11.05 -29.40
C VAL A 143 -1.38 12.27 -29.73
N LEU A 144 -2.23 12.69 -28.79
CA LEU A 144 -3.11 13.84 -28.91
C LEU A 144 -2.55 15.02 -28.10
N PHE A 145 -2.48 16.18 -28.72
CA PHE A 145 -2.21 17.46 -28.05
C PHE A 145 -3.42 18.37 -28.25
N THR A 146 -3.89 18.98 -27.17
CA THR A 146 -4.96 19.98 -27.23
C THR A 146 -4.52 21.27 -26.56
N ASP A 147 -5.14 22.39 -26.97
CA ASP A 147 -4.87 23.71 -26.41
C ASP A 147 -6.15 24.55 -26.45
N ILE A 148 -6.33 25.49 -25.52
CA ILE A 148 -7.46 26.41 -25.51
C ILE A 148 -7.14 27.64 -26.37
N ARG A 149 -7.90 27.80 -27.47
CA ARG A 149 -7.70 28.95 -28.35
C ARG A 149 -7.88 30.26 -27.61
N SER A 150 -6.90 31.16 -27.72
CA SER A 150 -6.89 32.50 -27.11
C SER A 150 -6.97 32.47 -25.56
N PHE A 151 -6.44 31.43 -24.93
CA PHE A 151 -6.47 31.24 -23.47
C PHE A 151 -5.96 32.47 -22.72
N THR A 152 -4.84 33.05 -23.13
CA THR A 152 -4.26 34.26 -22.50
C THR A 152 -5.28 35.41 -22.42
N THR A 153 -6.01 35.67 -23.49
CA THR A 153 -7.03 36.72 -23.52
C THR A 153 -8.21 36.39 -22.61
N ILE A 154 -8.61 35.11 -22.56
CA ILE A 154 -9.70 34.64 -21.67
C ILE A 154 -9.26 34.79 -20.21
N ALA A 155 -8.03 34.35 -19.86
CA ALA A 155 -7.51 34.42 -18.52
C ALA A 155 -7.33 35.85 -18.01
N GLU A 156 -6.91 36.77 -18.87
CA GLU A 156 -6.82 38.20 -18.54
C GLU A 156 -8.21 38.82 -18.26
N ALA A 157 -9.24 38.38 -18.98
CA ALA A 157 -10.61 38.86 -18.80
C ALA A 157 -11.30 38.28 -17.56
N LEU A 158 -11.04 37.02 -17.21
CA LEU A 158 -11.64 36.32 -16.08
C LEU A 158 -10.97 36.62 -14.73
N GLY A 159 -9.67 36.88 -14.73
CA GLY A 159 -8.87 36.93 -13.52
C GLY A 159 -8.48 35.55 -12.97
N PRO A 160 -7.60 35.50 -11.94
CA PRO A 160 -6.93 34.25 -11.55
C PRO A 160 -7.86 33.14 -11.05
N GLN A 161 -8.83 33.49 -10.21
CA GLN A 161 -9.72 32.49 -9.57
C GLN A 161 -10.69 31.88 -10.58
N ASP A 162 -11.32 32.69 -11.41
CA ASP A 162 -12.29 32.22 -12.41
C ASP A 162 -11.59 31.47 -13.54
N THR A 163 -10.34 31.82 -13.84
CA THR A 163 -9.49 31.08 -14.80
C THR A 163 -9.24 29.65 -14.31
N VAL A 164 -8.87 29.48 -13.03
CA VAL A 164 -8.63 28.14 -12.44
C VAL A 164 -9.93 27.33 -12.41
N SER A 165 -11.05 27.95 -12.07
CA SER A 165 -12.36 27.28 -12.07
C SER A 165 -12.75 26.81 -13.45
N MET A 166 -12.61 27.66 -14.48
CA MET A 166 -12.85 27.32 -15.88
C MET A 166 -11.96 26.19 -16.36
N LEU A 167 -10.65 26.22 -16.04
CA LEU A 167 -9.72 25.16 -16.42
C LEU A 167 -10.09 23.83 -15.80
N ASN A 168 -10.45 23.80 -14.51
CA ASN A 168 -10.84 22.58 -13.82
C ASN A 168 -12.09 21.95 -14.50
N GLU A 169 -13.12 22.76 -14.79
CA GLU A 169 -14.33 22.32 -15.44
C GLU A 169 -14.07 21.81 -16.88
N TYR A 170 -13.24 22.53 -17.63
CA TYR A 170 -12.81 22.13 -18.97
C TYR A 170 -12.05 20.81 -18.95
N PHE A 171 -11.07 20.68 -18.07
CA PHE A 171 -10.26 19.46 -17.97
C PHE A 171 -11.06 18.27 -17.48
N GLU A 172 -12.01 18.44 -16.57
CA GLU A 172 -12.90 17.36 -16.11
C GLU A 172 -13.67 16.76 -17.28
N ILE A 173 -14.26 17.62 -18.15
CA ILE A 173 -15.00 17.19 -19.34
C ILE A 173 -14.07 16.49 -20.34
N MET A 174 -12.91 17.08 -20.60
CA MET A 174 -11.97 16.54 -21.60
C MET A 174 -11.37 15.21 -21.17
N VAL A 175 -11.00 15.07 -19.90
CA VAL A 175 -10.48 13.81 -19.33
C VAL A 175 -11.55 12.72 -19.43
N ALA A 176 -12.79 13.02 -19.08
CA ALA A 176 -13.90 12.07 -19.22
C ALA A 176 -14.05 11.58 -20.68
N CYS A 177 -14.03 12.49 -21.66
CA CYS A 177 -14.13 12.13 -23.07
C CYS A 177 -12.97 11.23 -23.54
N ILE A 178 -11.75 11.50 -23.10
CA ILE A 178 -10.56 10.70 -23.44
C ILE A 178 -10.65 9.31 -22.82
N THR A 179 -11.00 9.25 -21.55
CA THR A 179 -11.12 7.98 -20.80
C THR A 179 -12.23 7.10 -21.35
N ASP A 180 -13.39 7.68 -21.65
CA ASP A 180 -14.53 6.97 -22.24
C ASP A 180 -14.21 6.40 -23.66
N ALA A 181 -13.30 7.06 -24.38
CA ALA A 181 -12.78 6.58 -25.65
C ALA A 181 -11.65 5.54 -25.52
N GLY A 182 -11.28 5.14 -24.28
CA GLY A 182 -10.17 4.22 -24.02
C GLY A 182 -8.78 4.87 -24.14
N GLY A 183 -8.72 6.20 -24.16
CA GLY A 183 -7.48 6.97 -24.13
C GLY A 183 -6.94 7.16 -22.72
N MET A 184 -5.68 7.60 -22.62
CA MET A 184 -4.98 7.85 -21.39
C MET A 184 -4.47 9.30 -21.36
N LEU A 185 -4.70 10.00 -20.26
CA LEU A 185 -4.11 11.32 -20.03
C LEU A 185 -2.67 11.14 -19.53
N ASP A 186 -1.69 11.75 -20.21
CA ASP A 186 -0.31 11.78 -19.71
C ASP A 186 -0.11 12.97 -18.77
N LYS A 187 -0.38 14.19 -19.21
CA LYS A 187 -0.21 15.38 -18.38
C LYS A 187 -0.98 16.60 -18.90
N PHE A 188 -1.09 17.59 -18.00
CA PHE A 188 -1.47 18.96 -18.36
C PHE A 188 -0.23 19.83 -18.54
N ILE A 189 -0.26 20.72 -19.53
CA ILE A 189 0.81 21.67 -19.83
C ILE A 189 0.18 23.07 -19.93
N GLY A 190 -0.03 23.73 -18.80
CA GLY A 190 -0.81 24.97 -18.72
C GLY A 190 -2.29 24.71 -19.03
N ASP A 191 -2.79 25.28 -20.13
CA ASP A 191 -4.13 25.07 -20.68
C ASP A 191 -4.21 23.96 -21.73
N ALA A 192 -3.09 23.28 -21.98
CA ALA A 192 -2.98 22.16 -22.91
C ALA A 192 -3.05 20.80 -22.20
N MET A 193 -3.47 19.77 -22.94
CA MET A 193 -3.41 18.37 -22.50
C MET A 193 -2.62 17.52 -23.50
N MET A 194 -1.94 16.52 -23.01
CA MET A 194 -1.29 15.47 -23.78
C MET A 194 -1.76 14.08 -23.31
#